data_64301b2d31f04f347e3f035e39680240
#
_entry.id   64301b2d31f04f347e3f035e39680240
#
_cell.length_a   1.000
_cell.length_b   1.000
_cell.length_c   1.000
_cell.angle_alpha   90.00
_cell.angle_beta   90.00
_cell.angle_gamma   90.00
#
_symmetry.space_group_name_H-M   'P 1'
#
loop_
_entity.id
_entity.type
_entity.pdbx_description
1 polymer ?
#
loop_
_entity_poly.entity_id
_entity_poly.type
_entity_poly.pdbx_seq_one_letter_code
_entity_poly.pdbx_strand_id
1 'polypeptide(L)'
;MAAEKAITTRPSTPADALAVRALYQRVSAASGGLARRPEEVTDEYVQNFLGRAQAQGVGLVAEQAGQVVGEIHVYSSGLQIFAHVLGDLTVAVDAAVQGQGLGRRLFTELLAAVQARFPAVRRVELTARETNVRAIGLYEQLGFRREGRLEGRVASEPGYEADIPMAWHAPVPTETA
;
A
#
# COMPACT_ATOMS: atom_id res chain seq x y z
N MET A 1 -28.66 4.83 18.64
CA MET A 1 -27.68 4.17 17.76
C MET A 1 -27.10 5.25 16.85
N ALA A 2 -25.84 5.63 17.07
CA ALA A 2 -25.17 6.55 16.14
C ALA A 2 -24.98 5.81 14.81
N ALA A 3 -25.46 6.37 13.72
CA ALA A 3 -25.22 5.82 12.38
C ALA A 3 -23.71 5.72 12.18
N GLU A 4 -23.22 4.51 11.96
CA GLU A 4 -21.83 4.25 11.63
C GLU A 4 -21.52 5.05 10.36
N LYS A 5 -20.69 6.09 10.49
CA LYS A 5 -20.37 6.94 9.35
C LYS A 5 -19.63 6.12 8.32
N ALA A 6 -20.13 6.12 7.07
CA ALA A 6 -19.55 5.39 5.96
C ALA A 6 -18.09 5.77 5.74
N ILE A 7 -17.24 4.80 5.43
CA ILE A 7 -15.86 5.04 5.01
C ILE A 7 -15.87 5.53 3.57
N THR A 8 -15.25 6.68 3.31
CA THR A 8 -15.05 7.24 1.97
C THR A 8 -13.57 7.21 1.60
N THR A 9 -13.29 7.09 0.30
CA THR A 9 -11.92 7.09 -0.24
C THR A 9 -11.73 8.28 -1.18
N ARG A 10 -10.54 8.84 -1.20
CA ARG A 10 -10.15 9.91 -2.12
C ARG A 10 -8.64 9.88 -2.40
N PRO A 11 -8.15 10.55 -3.45
CA PRO A 11 -6.71 10.75 -3.63
C PRO A 11 -6.06 11.39 -2.39
N SER A 12 -4.89 10.88 -2.03
CA SER A 12 -4.05 11.49 -0.99
C SER A 12 -3.28 12.68 -1.54
N THR A 13 -2.97 13.62 -0.66
CA THR A 13 -2.17 14.82 -0.97
C THR A 13 -1.15 15.06 0.14
N PRO A 14 -0.10 15.88 -0.08
CA PRO A 14 0.82 16.29 0.99
C PRO A 14 0.13 16.96 2.19
N ALA A 15 -1.06 17.56 2.00
CA ALA A 15 -1.84 18.13 3.10
C ALA A 15 -2.34 17.08 4.11
N ASP A 16 -2.39 15.82 3.72
CA ASP A 16 -2.80 14.70 4.58
C ASP A 16 -1.67 14.22 5.51
N ALA A 17 -0.45 14.76 5.37
CA ALA A 17 0.75 14.23 6.02
C ALA A 17 0.59 14.01 7.53
N LEU A 18 -0.01 14.95 8.24
CA LEU A 18 -0.18 14.87 9.69
C LEU A 18 -1.12 13.71 10.09
N ALA A 19 -2.25 13.59 9.39
CA ALA A 19 -3.24 12.55 9.64
C ALA A 19 -2.71 11.16 9.23
N VAL A 20 -2.01 11.07 8.10
CA VAL A 20 -1.37 9.85 7.62
C VAL A 20 -0.24 9.41 8.55
N ARG A 21 0.59 10.35 9.04
CA ARG A 21 1.62 10.04 10.04
C ARG A 21 1.01 9.42 11.30
N ALA A 22 -0.05 10.02 11.83
CA ALA A 22 -0.73 9.50 13.01
C ALA A 22 -1.30 8.08 12.77
N LEU A 23 -1.88 7.82 11.59
CA LEU A 23 -2.32 6.48 11.19
C LEU A 23 -1.14 5.49 11.18
N TYR A 24 -0.05 5.85 10.51
CA TYR A 24 1.13 4.99 10.35
C TYR A 24 1.78 4.65 11.68
N GLN A 25 1.87 5.62 12.61
CA GLN A 25 2.38 5.38 13.96
C GLN A 25 1.50 4.40 14.74
N ARG A 26 0.17 4.49 14.64
CA ARG A 26 -0.75 3.52 15.25
C ARG A 26 -0.61 2.13 14.65
N VAL A 27 -0.54 2.05 13.33
CA VAL A 27 -0.44 0.75 12.62
C VAL A 27 0.91 0.09 12.84
N SER A 28 2.02 0.85 12.86
CA SER A 28 3.36 0.31 13.10
C SER A 28 3.57 -0.15 14.55
N ALA A 29 2.84 0.42 15.50
CA ALA A 29 2.86 -0.02 16.90
C ALA A 29 2.13 -1.36 17.12
N ALA A 30 1.23 -1.75 16.20
CA ALA A 30 0.51 -2.99 16.27
C ALA A 30 1.35 -4.17 15.73
N SER A 31 1.25 -5.33 16.40
CA SER A 31 1.89 -6.56 15.90
C SER A 31 1.40 -6.92 14.49
N GLY A 32 2.33 -7.19 13.58
CA GLY A 32 2.01 -7.52 12.18
C GLY A 32 1.63 -6.32 11.30
N GLY A 33 1.78 -5.09 11.81
CA GLY A 33 1.55 -3.85 11.07
C GLY A 33 2.59 -3.57 9.97
N LEU A 34 2.93 -2.31 9.79
CA LEU A 34 3.92 -1.91 8.79
C LEU A 34 5.31 -2.50 9.09
N ALA A 35 6.10 -2.75 8.06
CA ALA A 35 7.52 -3.11 8.18
C ALA A 35 8.37 -1.88 8.54
N ARG A 36 7.95 -1.16 9.59
CA ARG A 36 8.57 0.07 10.08
C ARG A 36 8.21 0.26 11.56
N ARG A 37 9.16 0.72 12.35
CA ARG A 37 8.92 1.05 13.76
C ARG A 37 8.22 2.41 13.88
N PRO A 38 7.43 2.67 14.96
CA PRO A 38 6.73 3.93 15.12
C PRO A 38 7.63 5.17 15.08
N GLU A 39 8.83 5.10 15.66
CA GLU A 39 9.83 6.18 15.68
C GLU A 39 10.43 6.50 14.30
N GLU A 40 10.36 5.54 13.35
CA GLU A 40 10.81 5.73 11.97
C GLU A 40 9.74 6.40 11.09
N VAL A 41 8.51 6.57 11.60
CA VAL A 41 7.42 7.28 10.92
C VAL A 41 7.56 8.77 11.19
N THR A 42 8.49 9.41 10.48
CA THR A 42 8.79 10.84 10.59
C THR A 42 7.93 11.66 9.63
N ASP A 43 7.85 12.99 9.86
CA ASP A 43 7.18 13.91 8.93
C ASP A 43 7.81 13.86 7.54
N GLU A 44 9.13 13.84 7.47
CA GLU A 44 9.89 13.78 6.22
C GLU A 44 9.56 12.51 5.44
N TYR A 45 9.51 11.35 6.10
CA TYR A 45 9.14 10.09 5.47
C TYR A 45 7.74 10.17 4.84
N VAL A 46 6.75 10.67 5.60
CA VAL A 46 5.36 10.75 5.14
C VAL A 46 5.20 11.76 4.01
N GLN A 47 5.78 12.96 4.15
CA GLN A 47 5.75 13.97 3.09
C GLN A 47 6.42 13.49 1.81
N ASN A 48 7.53 12.74 1.93
CA ASN A 48 8.24 12.20 0.78
C ASN A 48 7.37 11.25 -0.03
N PHE A 49 6.78 10.21 0.59
CA PHE A 49 5.98 9.27 -0.17
C PHE A 49 4.66 9.86 -0.69
N LEU A 50 3.99 10.73 0.06
CA LEU A 50 2.80 11.44 -0.42
C LEU A 50 3.11 12.32 -1.63
N GLY A 51 4.21 13.05 -1.58
CA GLY A 51 4.68 13.87 -2.71
C GLY A 51 5.02 13.03 -3.93
N ARG A 52 5.74 11.91 -3.76
CA ARG A 52 6.07 10.98 -4.84
C ARG A 52 4.83 10.31 -5.43
N ALA A 53 3.91 9.85 -4.60
CA ALA A 53 2.65 9.26 -5.07
C ALA A 53 1.80 10.25 -5.86
N GLN A 54 1.75 11.52 -5.44
CA GLN A 54 1.05 12.58 -6.17
C GLN A 54 1.71 12.89 -7.52
N ALA A 55 3.05 12.98 -7.56
CA ALA A 55 3.79 13.41 -8.74
C ALA A 55 3.94 12.30 -9.79
N GLN A 56 4.18 11.06 -9.37
CA GLN A 56 4.58 9.97 -10.26
C GLN A 56 4.02 8.60 -9.86
N GLY A 57 2.83 8.59 -9.27
CA GLY A 57 2.19 7.37 -8.80
C GLY A 57 0.71 7.56 -8.47
N VAL A 58 0.23 6.74 -7.56
CA VAL A 58 -1.13 6.80 -7.02
C VAL A 58 -1.05 6.71 -5.50
N GLY A 59 -1.77 7.58 -4.82
CA GLY A 59 -2.01 7.51 -3.39
C GLY A 59 -3.48 7.75 -3.08
N LEU A 60 -4.02 7.00 -2.13
CA LEU A 60 -5.41 7.11 -1.67
C LEU A 60 -5.45 7.14 -0.15
N VAL A 61 -6.33 7.95 0.40
CA VAL A 61 -6.72 7.90 1.82
C VAL A 61 -8.16 7.45 1.97
N ALA A 62 -8.44 6.72 3.05
CA ALA A 62 -9.77 6.37 3.49
C ALA A 62 -10.10 7.14 4.76
N GLU A 63 -11.27 7.75 4.79
CA GLU A 63 -11.73 8.57 5.91
C GLU A 63 -13.04 8.05 6.49
N GLN A 64 -13.14 8.08 7.81
CA GLN A 64 -14.36 7.82 8.56
C GLN A 64 -14.54 8.91 9.62
N ALA A 65 -15.67 9.58 9.63
CA ALA A 65 -15.98 10.63 10.59
C ALA A 65 -14.93 11.78 10.64
N GLY A 66 -14.26 12.09 9.52
CA GLY A 66 -13.23 13.12 9.43
C GLY A 66 -11.84 12.66 9.91
N GLN A 67 -11.67 11.37 10.20
CA GLN A 67 -10.38 10.78 10.57
C GLN A 67 -9.86 9.87 9.46
N VAL A 68 -8.56 9.96 9.15
CA VAL A 68 -7.90 9.03 8.23
C VAL A 68 -7.73 7.68 8.92
N VAL A 69 -8.38 6.64 8.36
CA VAL A 69 -8.41 5.27 8.87
C VAL A 69 -7.74 4.27 7.92
N GLY A 70 -7.33 4.72 6.74
CA GLY A 70 -6.59 3.92 5.78
C GLY A 70 -5.79 4.78 4.83
N GLU A 71 -4.68 4.25 4.36
CA GLU A 71 -3.84 4.86 3.31
C GLU A 71 -3.19 3.77 2.47
N ILE A 72 -3.06 4.00 1.18
CA ILE A 72 -2.31 3.16 0.25
C ILE A 72 -1.62 4.03 -0.78
N HIS A 73 -0.36 3.70 -1.11
CA HIS A 73 0.36 4.40 -2.15
C HIS A 73 1.29 3.46 -2.94
N VAL A 74 1.62 3.91 -4.14
CA VAL A 74 2.61 3.32 -5.05
C VAL A 74 3.17 4.40 -5.94
N TYR A 75 4.46 4.32 -6.32
CA TYR A 75 5.07 5.31 -7.21
C TYR A 75 6.23 4.75 -8.03
N SER A 76 6.63 5.49 -9.08
CA SER A 76 7.77 5.15 -9.93
C SER A 76 9.09 5.40 -9.21
N SER A 77 10.11 4.58 -9.54
CA SER A 77 11.50 4.83 -9.13
C SER A 77 12.10 6.07 -9.80
N GLY A 78 11.49 6.56 -10.90
CA GLY A 78 12.00 7.66 -11.72
C GLY A 78 13.04 7.23 -12.77
N LEU A 79 13.46 5.96 -12.78
CA LEU A 79 14.43 5.44 -13.75
C LEU A 79 13.71 5.00 -15.04
N GLN A 80 14.18 5.48 -16.21
CA GLN A 80 13.54 5.20 -17.51
C GLN A 80 13.45 3.71 -17.84
N ILE A 81 14.46 2.93 -17.46
CA ILE A 81 14.45 1.46 -17.68
C ILE A 81 13.32 0.76 -16.92
N PHE A 82 12.80 1.37 -15.84
CA PHE A 82 11.68 0.88 -15.03
C PHE A 82 10.43 1.73 -15.20
N ALA A 83 10.29 2.52 -16.26
CA ALA A 83 9.13 3.39 -16.48
C ALA A 83 7.78 2.66 -16.53
N HIS A 84 7.79 1.34 -16.80
CA HIS A 84 6.62 0.46 -16.80
C HIS A 84 6.31 -0.18 -15.44
N VAL A 85 7.06 0.17 -14.38
CA VAL A 85 6.96 -0.40 -13.03
C VAL A 85 6.59 0.67 -12.02
N LEU A 86 5.62 0.38 -11.17
CA LEU A 86 5.40 1.10 -9.92
C LEU A 86 5.76 0.18 -8.74
N GLY A 87 6.51 0.70 -7.79
CA GLY A 87 7.01 -0.01 -6.62
C GLY A 87 6.74 0.74 -5.32
N ASP A 88 7.39 0.29 -4.26
CA ASP A 88 7.22 0.83 -2.91
C ASP A 88 5.75 0.84 -2.42
N LEU A 89 4.92 -0.07 -2.96
CA LEU A 89 3.52 -0.17 -2.57
C LEU A 89 3.43 -0.47 -1.07
N THR A 90 2.79 0.44 -0.36
CA THR A 90 2.55 0.33 1.08
C THR A 90 1.08 0.58 1.36
N VAL A 91 0.51 -0.17 2.30
CA VAL A 91 -0.86 -0.02 2.78
C VAL A 91 -0.89 0.00 4.29
N ALA A 92 -1.64 0.94 4.86
CA ALA A 92 -1.94 1.02 6.28
C ALA A 92 -3.45 1.07 6.48
N VAL A 93 -3.97 0.22 7.37
CA VAL A 93 -5.39 0.20 7.75
C VAL A 93 -5.49 0.17 9.26
N ASP A 94 -6.19 1.15 9.83
CA ASP A 94 -6.42 1.25 11.27
C ASP A 94 -7.08 -0.02 11.81
N ALA A 95 -6.62 -0.49 12.96
CA ALA A 95 -7.14 -1.70 13.61
C ALA A 95 -8.66 -1.64 13.85
N ALA A 96 -9.19 -0.44 14.14
CA ALA A 96 -10.61 -0.22 14.41
C ALA A 96 -11.53 -0.54 13.21
N VAL A 97 -10.99 -0.50 11.97
CA VAL A 97 -11.75 -0.75 10.74
C VAL A 97 -11.26 -1.98 9.96
N GLN A 98 -10.36 -2.76 10.53
CA GLN A 98 -9.93 -4.03 9.94
C GLN A 98 -11.08 -5.05 9.91
N GLY A 99 -11.02 -5.97 8.94
CA GLY A 99 -12.08 -6.98 8.77
C GLY A 99 -13.30 -6.51 7.99
N GLN A 100 -13.41 -5.20 7.70
CA GLN A 100 -14.53 -4.60 6.95
C GLN A 100 -14.28 -4.51 5.43
N GLY A 101 -13.24 -5.15 4.92
CA GLY A 101 -12.91 -5.14 3.48
C GLY A 101 -12.17 -3.90 2.99
N LEU A 102 -11.82 -2.94 3.87
CA LEU A 102 -11.17 -1.69 3.47
C LEU A 102 -9.85 -1.91 2.74
N GLY A 103 -9.00 -2.83 3.20
CA GLY A 103 -7.74 -3.14 2.51
C GLY A 103 -7.98 -3.57 1.05
N ARG A 104 -8.90 -4.51 0.82
CA ARG A 104 -9.29 -4.95 -0.53
C ARG A 104 -9.78 -3.79 -1.39
N ARG A 105 -10.64 -2.94 -0.83
CA ARG A 105 -11.17 -1.76 -1.51
C ARG A 105 -10.05 -0.80 -1.94
N LEU A 106 -9.14 -0.44 -1.04
CA LEU A 106 -8.00 0.43 -1.32
C LEU A 106 -7.12 -0.13 -2.45
N PHE A 107 -6.79 -1.42 -2.41
CA PHE A 107 -6.04 -2.07 -3.49
C PHE A 107 -6.78 -2.04 -4.83
N THR A 108 -8.07 -2.37 -4.84
CA THR A 108 -8.89 -2.39 -6.06
C THR A 108 -8.95 -1.01 -6.69
N GLU A 109 -9.20 0.03 -5.89
CA GLU A 109 -9.25 1.41 -6.35
C GLU A 109 -7.88 1.91 -6.82
N LEU A 110 -6.78 1.55 -6.11
CA LEU A 110 -5.43 1.90 -6.52
C LEU A 110 -5.06 1.26 -7.87
N LEU A 111 -5.30 -0.03 -8.06
CA LEU A 111 -4.98 -0.71 -9.32
C LEU A 111 -5.82 -0.16 -10.48
N ALA A 112 -7.08 0.15 -10.26
CA ALA A 112 -7.92 0.82 -11.25
C ALA A 112 -7.39 2.22 -11.61
N ALA A 113 -6.97 3.00 -10.62
CA ALA A 113 -6.36 4.31 -10.83
C ALA A 113 -5.02 4.23 -11.56
N VAL A 114 -4.20 3.20 -11.26
CA VAL A 114 -2.94 2.93 -11.99
C VAL A 114 -3.22 2.67 -13.47
N GLN A 115 -4.16 1.79 -13.78
CA GLN A 115 -4.51 1.47 -15.17
C GLN A 115 -5.05 2.69 -15.93
N ALA A 116 -5.87 3.52 -15.28
CA ALA A 116 -6.48 4.70 -15.89
C ALA A 116 -5.47 5.83 -16.13
N ARG A 117 -4.59 6.09 -15.16
CA ARG A 117 -3.65 7.24 -15.20
C ARG A 117 -2.31 6.91 -15.85
N PHE A 118 -1.88 5.67 -15.79
CA PHE A 118 -0.57 5.20 -16.25
C PHE A 118 -0.71 3.98 -17.18
N PRO A 119 -1.29 4.13 -18.38
CA PRO A 119 -1.55 3.00 -19.28
C PRO A 119 -0.28 2.28 -19.76
N ALA A 120 0.89 2.91 -19.64
CA ALA A 120 2.19 2.29 -19.93
C ALA A 120 2.70 1.40 -18.80
N VAL A 121 2.14 1.50 -17.59
CA VAL A 121 2.54 0.66 -16.46
C VAL A 121 2.04 -0.77 -16.70
N ARG A 122 2.96 -1.70 -16.57
CA ARG A 122 2.71 -3.15 -16.76
C ARG A 122 2.85 -3.95 -15.49
N ARG A 123 3.44 -3.35 -14.45
CA ARG A 123 3.84 -4.06 -13.23
C ARG A 123 3.69 -3.16 -12.00
N VAL A 124 3.11 -3.72 -10.94
CA VAL A 124 3.05 -3.12 -9.60
C VAL A 124 3.69 -4.09 -8.62
N GLU A 125 4.64 -3.61 -7.83
CA GLU A 125 5.45 -4.41 -6.92
C GLU A 125 5.18 -4.08 -5.46
N LEU A 126 5.22 -5.11 -4.63
CA LEU A 126 5.23 -5.01 -3.17
C LEU A 126 6.10 -6.11 -2.55
N THR A 127 6.42 -5.96 -1.28
CA THR A 127 6.94 -7.04 -0.45
C THR A 127 6.07 -7.24 0.78
N ALA A 128 6.02 -8.45 1.28
CA ALA A 128 5.29 -8.79 2.49
C ALA A 128 6.11 -9.74 3.37
N ARG A 129 6.12 -9.50 4.68
CA ARG A 129 6.74 -10.44 5.62
C ARG A 129 6.07 -11.80 5.50
N GLU A 130 6.86 -12.87 5.47
CA GLU A 130 6.37 -14.23 5.30
C GLU A 130 5.30 -14.62 6.34
N THR A 131 5.44 -14.13 7.56
CA THR A 131 4.50 -14.37 8.65
C THR A 131 3.15 -13.66 8.46
N ASN A 132 3.07 -12.65 7.59
CA ASN A 132 1.84 -11.93 7.30
C ASN A 132 0.98 -12.69 6.26
N VAL A 133 0.62 -13.94 6.58
CA VAL A 133 -0.15 -14.82 5.69
C VAL A 133 -1.49 -14.23 5.27
N ARG A 134 -2.11 -13.40 6.12
CA ARG A 134 -3.38 -12.74 5.81
C ARG A 134 -3.21 -11.72 4.68
N ALA A 135 -2.17 -10.90 4.75
CA ALA A 135 -1.89 -9.92 3.70
C ALA A 135 -1.50 -10.61 2.40
N ILE A 136 -0.61 -11.60 2.46
CA ILE A 136 -0.20 -12.40 1.28
C ILE A 136 -1.42 -13.04 0.61
N GLY A 137 -2.32 -13.67 1.37
CA GLY A 137 -3.55 -14.25 0.83
C GLY A 137 -4.48 -13.21 0.17
N LEU A 138 -4.57 -11.99 0.72
CA LEU A 138 -5.29 -10.90 0.08
C LEU A 138 -4.64 -10.49 -1.23
N TYR A 139 -3.32 -10.34 -1.26
CA TYR A 139 -2.59 -9.95 -2.47
C TYR A 139 -2.73 -11.00 -3.58
N GLU A 140 -2.65 -12.29 -3.25
CA GLU A 140 -2.88 -13.39 -4.20
C GLU A 140 -4.29 -13.33 -4.80
N GLN A 141 -5.32 -13.07 -3.99
CA GLN A 141 -6.70 -12.90 -4.46
C GLN A 141 -6.89 -11.67 -5.36
N LEU A 142 -6.03 -10.66 -5.22
CA LEU A 142 -6.01 -9.46 -6.07
C LEU A 142 -5.18 -9.64 -7.34
N GLY A 143 -4.57 -10.82 -7.54
CA GLY A 143 -3.80 -11.17 -8.72
C GLY A 143 -2.30 -10.92 -8.61
N PHE A 144 -1.78 -10.57 -7.43
CA PHE A 144 -0.34 -10.56 -7.19
C PHE A 144 0.20 -12.00 -7.15
N ARG A 145 1.40 -12.18 -7.66
CA ARG A 145 2.10 -13.47 -7.65
C ARG A 145 3.40 -13.34 -6.87
N ARG A 146 3.73 -14.35 -6.09
CA ARG A 146 5.03 -14.44 -5.41
C ARG A 146 6.12 -14.63 -6.46
N GLU A 147 7.22 -13.91 -6.31
CA GLU A 147 8.36 -13.99 -7.25
C GLU A 147 9.66 -14.42 -6.57
N GLY A 148 9.61 -14.69 -5.29
CA GLY A 148 10.77 -15.15 -4.56
C GLY A 148 10.54 -15.19 -3.06
N ARG A 149 11.63 -15.45 -2.34
CA ARG A 149 11.70 -15.46 -0.89
C ARG A 149 13.09 -14.95 -0.46
N LEU A 150 13.12 -13.81 0.21
CA LEU A 150 14.34 -13.15 0.64
C LEU A 150 14.62 -13.56 2.09
N GLU A 151 15.49 -14.54 2.25
CA GLU A 151 15.85 -15.13 3.54
C GLU A 151 16.44 -14.09 4.50
N GLY A 152 15.98 -14.10 5.77
CA GLY A 152 16.56 -13.32 6.84
C GLY A 152 16.51 -11.80 6.63
N ARG A 153 15.66 -11.31 5.76
CA ARG A 153 15.60 -9.90 5.36
C ARG A 153 14.98 -9.00 6.41
N VAL A 154 14.01 -9.51 7.18
CA VAL A 154 13.28 -8.74 8.18
C VAL A 154 13.70 -9.17 9.56
N ALA A 155 14.14 -8.20 10.38
CA ALA A 155 14.41 -8.47 11.78
C ALA A 155 13.08 -8.69 12.54
N SER A 156 12.99 -9.82 13.23
CA SER A 156 11.84 -10.18 14.07
C SER A 156 12.36 -10.80 15.37
N GLU A 157 11.61 -10.73 16.44
CA GLU A 157 11.98 -11.39 17.69
C GLU A 157 11.27 -12.75 17.83
N PRO A 158 12.01 -13.85 18.06
CA PRO A 158 13.48 -13.96 18.20
C PRO A 158 14.16 -14.25 16.86
N GLY A 159 14.86 -13.31 16.23
CA GLY A 159 15.72 -13.53 15.06
C GLY A 159 15.30 -12.81 13.79
N TYR A 160 15.15 -13.54 12.69
CA TYR A 160 14.87 -12.97 11.37
C TYR A 160 13.79 -13.77 10.65
N GLU A 161 12.99 -13.10 9.83
CA GLU A 161 12.03 -13.73 8.93
C GLU A 161 12.31 -13.36 7.47
N ALA A 162 11.72 -14.12 6.56
CA ALA A 162 11.82 -13.82 5.13
C ALA A 162 10.84 -12.72 4.72
N ASP A 163 11.20 -12.02 3.65
CA ASP A 163 10.35 -11.08 2.94
C ASP A 163 9.98 -11.69 1.57
N ILE A 164 8.71 -11.59 1.20
CA ILE A 164 8.15 -12.20 -0.01
C ILE A 164 7.89 -11.11 -1.03
N PRO A 165 8.74 -10.95 -2.06
CA PRO A 165 8.44 -10.07 -3.18
C PRO A 165 7.26 -10.63 -3.99
N MET A 166 6.33 -9.74 -4.31
CA MET A 166 5.14 -10.07 -5.10
C MET A 166 4.90 -9.00 -6.16
N ALA A 167 4.34 -9.39 -7.29
CA ALA A 167 3.99 -8.47 -8.35
C ALA A 167 2.62 -8.76 -8.95
N TRP A 168 1.93 -7.68 -9.26
CA TRP A 168 0.74 -7.67 -10.11
C TRP A 168 1.12 -7.21 -11.50
N HIS A 169 0.57 -7.87 -12.52
CA HIS A 169 0.79 -7.53 -13.92
C HIS A 169 -0.51 -7.04 -14.54
N ALA A 170 -0.42 -5.88 -15.21
CA ALA A 170 -1.56 -5.34 -15.95
C ALA A 170 -2.01 -6.34 -17.04
N PRO A 171 -3.31 -6.51 -17.25
CA PRO A 171 -3.81 -7.31 -18.36
C PRO A 171 -3.21 -6.82 -19.69
N VAL A 172 -2.75 -7.74 -20.51
CA VAL A 172 -2.32 -7.43 -21.87
C VAL A 172 -3.58 -7.02 -22.64
N PRO A 173 -3.61 -5.85 -23.32
CA PRO A 173 -4.70 -5.55 -24.23
C PRO A 173 -4.81 -6.68 -25.24
N THR A 174 -5.94 -7.36 -25.31
CA THR A 174 -6.25 -8.26 -26.42
C THR A 174 -6.32 -7.38 -27.66
N GLU A 175 -5.33 -7.51 -28.55
CA GLU A 175 -5.49 -6.98 -29.90
C GLU A 175 -6.74 -7.63 -30.49
N THR A 176 -7.79 -6.84 -30.64
CA THR A 176 -8.93 -7.21 -31.45
C THR A 176 -8.45 -7.25 -32.89
N ALA A 177 -8.32 -8.51 -33.41
CA ALA A 177 -8.03 -8.76 -34.82
C ALA A 177 -9.14 -8.21 -35.73
#